data_24d52134b6247cfebaf4095e3438297b
#
_entry.id   24d52134b6247cfebaf4095e3438297b
#
_cell.length_a   1.000
_cell.length_b   1.000
_cell.length_c   1.000
_cell.angle_alpha   90.00
_cell.angle_beta   90.00
_cell.angle_gamma   90.00
#
_symmetry.space_group_name_H-M   'P 1'
#
loop_
_entity.id
_entity.type
_entity.pdbx_description
1 polymer ?
#
loop_
_entity_poly.entity_id
_entity_poly.type
_entity_poly.pdbx_seq_one_letter_code
_entity_poly.pdbx_strand_id
1 'polypeptide(L)'
;MRDPKNPRPVAFLPCPPDTRAIHLQTHDDLLLAVNGPSMWTMQIDAQAYYSGSPADFLKGRQYTAGIRIFDIAHPEAPREIAFMATEGVGPHRIWYVGGRYAYVSIHYPEFTDQVLAIVDMAEPTRPEVVGKWWIPGMWTGGGETPSWPKGRRFALHHALVAGNLAYAAWRDGGLTVLDVGDPTRPKLLAHRNLDPPFGGGTHSPLPLPDRNLLVLADEANFANCSQGLRHTWLFDVREPTNPVSFATMPVPSEADYCAKGGNFGPHNLWENRPGAFQSSRFVFATYHNAGVRVFDIENPFQPREAGFFVPPDPERMFDPRPNRPKVIQSADCFVDAQGVMYLTDNNAGLYILQFEGA
;
A
#
# COMPACT_ATOMS: atom_id res chain seq x y z
N MET A 1 -7.38 20.06 4.62
CA MET A 1 -8.40 20.38 5.67
C MET A 1 -8.15 21.81 6.16
N ARG A 2 -9.20 22.65 6.37
CA ARG A 2 -9.00 24.06 6.78
C ARG A 2 -8.66 24.19 8.27
N ASP A 3 -9.31 23.38 9.09
CA ASP A 3 -9.08 23.32 10.54
C ASP A 3 -8.98 21.86 10.98
N PRO A 4 -7.76 21.33 11.17
CA PRO A 4 -7.56 19.95 11.57
C PRO A 4 -8.04 19.64 12.99
N LYS A 5 -8.21 20.66 13.85
CA LYS A 5 -8.73 20.51 15.22
C LYS A 5 -10.25 20.38 15.27
N ASN A 6 -10.96 20.85 14.22
CA ASN A 6 -12.41 20.81 14.11
C ASN A 6 -12.81 20.29 12.71
N PRO A 7 -12.51 19.01 12.37
CA PRO A 7 -12.80 18.45 11.06
C PRO A 7 -14.31 18.39 10.82
N ARG A 8 -14.74 18.80 9.63
CA ARG A 8 -16.15 18.70 9.20
C ARG A 8 -16.23 17.92 7.89
N PRO A 9 -17.07 16.88 7.82
CA PRO A 9 -17.35 16.22 6.55
C PRO A 9 -18.06 17.21 5.61
N VAL A 10 -17.62 17.26 4.35
CA VAL A 10 -18.20 18.15 3.33
C VAL A 10 -18.92 17.37 2.25
N ALA A 11 -18.55 16.10 2.03
CA ALA A 11 -19.20 15.20 1.09
C ALA A 11 -19.04 13.76 1.53
N PHE A 12 -19.89 12.87 0.99
CA PHE A 12 -19.78 11.42 1.15
C PHE A 12 -19.93 10.75 -0.23
N LEU A 13 -18.95 9.96 -0.60
CA LEU A 13 -18.94 9.17 -1.83
C LEU A 13 -19.19 7.70 -1.49
N PRO A 14 -20.43 7.20 -1.68
CA PRO A 14 -20.74 5.81 -1.37
C PRO A 14 -19.98 4.85 -2.28
N CYS A 15 -19.52 3.74 -1.73
CA CYS A 15 -19.09 2.61 -2.53
C CYS A 15 -20.31 1.78 -3.00
N PRO A 16 -20.23 1.12 -4.17
CA PRO A 16 -21.22 0.11 -4.57
C PRO A 16 -21.32 -1.02 -3.53
N PRO A 17 -22.39 -1.82 -3.52
CA PRO A 17 -22.53 -2.97 -2.64
C PRO A 17 -21.31 -3.90 -2.72
N ASP A 18 -20.93 -4.50 -1.58
CA ASP A 18 -19.80 -5.41 -1.42
C ASP A 18 -18.47 -4.91 -1.97
N THR A 19 -18.36 -3.59 -2.14
CA THR A 19 -17.20 -2.88 -2.66
C THR A 19 -16.66 -1.92 -1.59
N ARG A 20 -15.36 -1.75 -1.54
CA ARG A 20 -14.70 -0.70 -0.73
C ARG A 20 -13.74 0.13 -1.59
N ALA A 21 -13.54 1.38 -1.22
CA ALA A 21 -12.40 2.15 -1.67
C ALA A 21 -11.17 1.69 -0.87
N ILE A 22 -10.20 1.11 -1.55
CA ILE A 22 -9.02 0.49 -0.91
C ILE A 22 -7.90 1.52 -0.77
N HIS A 23 -7.73 2.36 -1.78
CA HIS A 23 -6.68 3.37 -1.84
C HIS A 23 -7.19 4.62 -2.56
N LEU A 24 -6.77 5.79 -2.09
CA LEU A 24 -7.13 7.08 -2.64
C LEU A 24 -5.88 7.85 -3.02
N GLN A 25 -5.90 8.50 -4.18
CA GLN A 25 -4.86 9.44 -4.55
C GLN A 25 -5.46 10.70 -5.16
N THR A 26 -4.88 11.85 -4.83
CA THR A 26 -5.31 13.14 -5.38
C THR A 26 -4.15 13.82 -6.10
N HIS A 27 -4.47 14.53 -7.17
CA HIS A 27 -3.57 15.47 -7.83
C HIS A 27 -4.41 16.57 -8.45
N ASP A 28 -4.08 17.83 -8.15
CA ASP A 28 -4.90 18.98 -8.50
C ASP A 28 -6.38 18.75 -8.12
N ASP A 29 -7.30 18.94 -9.04
CA ASP A 29 -8.73 18.74 -8.83
C ASP A 29 -9.21 17.30 -9.11
N LEU A 30 -8.30 16.33 -9.20
CA LEU A 30 -8.64 14.92 -9.40
C LEU A 30 -8.53 14.11 -8.10
N LEU A 31 -9.52 13.24 -7.87
CA LEU A 31 -9.47 12.17 -6.89
C LEU A 31 -9.62 10.84 -7.63
N LEU A 32 -8.64 9.96 -7.48
CA LEU A 32 -8.66 8.59 -7.96
C LEU A 32 -8.96 7.65 -6.78
N ALA A 33 -10.04 6.89 -6.88
CA ALA A 33 -10.46 5.94 -5.86
C ALA A 33 -10.38 4.51 -6.40
N VAL A 34 -9.48 3.72 -5.83
CA VAL A 34 -9.31 2.30 -6.17
C VAL A 34 -10.42 1.50 -5.49
N ASN A 35 -11.30 0.91 -6.28
CA ASN A 35 -12.41 0.09 -5.83
C ASN A 35 -12.11 -1.40 -6.03
N GLY A 36 -12.41 -2.19 -5.00
CA GLY A 36 -12.30 -3.64 -5.05
C GLY A 36 -13.22 -4.30 -4.01
N PRO A 37 -13.20 -5.64 -3.91
CA PRO A 37 -14.10 -6.38 -3.02
C PRO A 37 -13.91 -6.00 -1.56
N SER A 38 -14.99 -5.87 -0.84
CA SER A 38 -15.02 -5.62 0.60
C SER A 38 -15.06 -6.95 1.36
N MET A 39 -13.94 -7.40 1.87
CA MET A 39 -13.89 -8.59 2.74
C MET A 39 -14.77 -8.42 4.00
N TRP A 40 -14.98 -7.18 4.45
CA TRP A 40 -15.75 -6.88 5.66
C TRP A 40 -17.25 -7.12 5.46
N THR A 41 -17.83 -6.55 4.42
CA THR A 41 -19.26 -6.74 4.12
C THR A 41 -19.55 -8.17 3.66
N MET A 42 -18.62 -8.80 2.96
CA MET A 42 -18.70 -10.20 2.52
C MET A 42 -18.39 -11.21 3.64
N GLN A 43 -18.00 -10.76 4.83
CA GLN A 43 -17.64 -11.60 6.01
C GLN A 43 -16.56 -12.65 5.68
N ILE A 44 -15.56 -12.27 4.86
CA ILE A 44 -14.47 -13.17 4.46
C ILE A 44 -13.43 -13.20 5.57
N ASP A 45 -13.03 -14.40 6.00
CA ASP A 45 -11.92 -14.60 6.92
C ASP A 45 -10.60 -14.16 6.28
N ALA A 46 -9.88 -13.24 6.93
CA ALA A 46 -8.66 -12.66 6.37
C ALA A 46 -7.52 -13.68 6.26
N GLN A 47 -7.38 -14.58 7.25
CA GLN A 47 -6.32 -15.59 7.23
C GLN A 47 -6.52 -16.57 6.09
N ALA A 48 -7.74 -17.06 5.91
CA ALA A 48 -8.08 -17.94 4.80
C ALA A 48 -7.86 -17.24 3.46
N TYR A 49 -8.28 -15.97 3.31
CA TYR A 49 -8.08 -15.17 2.11
C TYR A 49 -6.59 -15.01 1.74
N TYR A 50 -5.75 -14.70 2.73
CA TYR A 50 -4.31 -14.51 2.47
C TYR A 50 -3.53 -15.82 2.30
N SER A 51 -4.08 -16.95 2.73
CA SER A 51 -3.47 -18.29 2.55
C SER A 51 -3.85 -18.95 1.23
N GLY A 52 -4.86 -18.43 0.53
CA GLY A 52 -5.40 -19.00 -0.69
C GLY A 52 -5.24 -18.10 -1.91
N SER A 53 -5.92 -18.46 -3.00
CA SER A 53 -6.09 -17.58 -4.15
C SER A 53 -7.24 -16.59 -3.87
N PRO A 54 -6.99 -15.27 -3.90
CA PRO A 54 -8.04 -14.28 -3.72
C PRO A 54 -9.22 -14.46 -4.69
N ALA A 55 -8.94 -14.86 -5.93
CA ALA A 55 -9.96 -15.07 -6.95
C ALA A 55 -10.93 -16.20 -6.58
N ASP A 56 -10.44 -17.27 -5.92
CA ASP A 56 -11.28 -18.40 -5.52
C ASP A 56 -12.32 -18.02 -4.46
N PHE A 57 -11.94 -17.14 -3.49
CA PHE A 57 -12.85 -16.64 -2.47
C PHE A 57 -13.93 -15.70 -3.00
N LEU A 58 -13.67 -15.08 -4.14
CA LEU A 58 -14.56 -14.09 -4.76
C LEU A 58 -15.45 -14.69 -5.85
N LYS A 59 -15.24 -15.95 -6.19
CA LYS A 59 -16.01 -16.65 -7.22
C LYS A 59 -17.51 -16.64 -6.91
N GLY A 60 -18.29 -16.13 -7.87
CA GLY A 60 -19.75 -16.02 -7.73
C GLY A 60 -20.25 -14.86 -6.86
N ARG A 61 -19.36 -14.02 -6.33
CA ARG A 61 -19.72 -12.82 -5.59
C ARG A 61 -19.88 -11.62 -6.51
N GLN A 62 -20.76 -10.68 -6.11
CA GLN A 62 -21.01 -9.44 -6.86
C GLN A 62 -20.28 -8.30 -6.16
N TYR A 63 -19.40 -7.59 -6.86
CA TYR A 63 -18.71 -6.39 -6.41
C TYR A 63 -18.26 -5.56 -7.61
N THR A 64 -17.86 -4.33 -7.38
CA THR A 64 -17.32 -3.46 -8.41
C THR A 64 -15.80 -3.36 -8.26
N ALA A 65 -15.07 -3.66 -9.33
CA ALA A 65 -13.62 -3.52 -9.39
C ALA A 65 -13.22 -2.50 -10.45
N GLY A 66 -12.32 -1.58 -10.11
CA GLY A 66 -11.86 -0.55 -11.03
C GLY A 66 -11.37 0.71 -10.32
N ILE A 67 -11.08 1.74 -11.10
CA ILE A 67 -10.67 3.05 -10.62
C ILE A 67 -11.76 4.05 -10.94
N ARG A 68 -12.39 4.63 -9.91
CA ARG A 68 -13.30 5.75 -10.04
C ARG A 68 -12.50 7.04 -10.05
N ILE A 69 -12.79 7.93 -10.98
CA ILE A 69 -12.11 9.22 -11.12
C ILE A 69 -13.15 10.30 -10.89
N PHE A 70 -12.84 11.18 -9.94
CA PHE A 70 -13.73 12.28 -9.57
C PHE A 70 -13.05 13.62 -9.83
N ASP A 71 -13.83 14.58 -10.32
CA ASP A 71 -13.54 16.00 -10.25
C ASP A 71 -13.90 16.49 -8.84
N ILE A 72 -12.93 17.06 -8.14
CA ILE A 72 -13.05 17.59 -6.78
C ILE A 72 -12.71 19.09 -6.69
N ALA A 73 -12.78 19.83 -7.82
CA ALA A 73 -12.63 21.29 -7.82
C ALA A 73 -13.60 21.95 -6.81
N HIS A 74 -14.77 21.33 -6.63
CA HIS A 74 -15.74 21.65 -5.59
C HIS A 74 -15.88 20.47 -4.63
N PRO A 75 -15.06 20.42 -3.55
CA PRO A 75 -14.99 19.24 -2.66
C PRO A 75 -16.29 18.93 -1.90
N GLU A 76 -17.19 19.90 -1.78
CA GLU A 76 -18.55 19.72 -1.26
C GLU A 76 -19.54 19.09 -2.26
N ALA A 77 -19.17 19.06 -3.55
CA ALA A 77 -19.98 18.49 -4.64
C ALA A 77 -19.10 17.70 -5.64
N PRO A 78 -18.37 16.67 -5.17
CA PRO A 78 -17.48 15.89 -6.02
C PRO A 78 -18.28 15.17 -7.11
N ARG A 79 -17.75 15.17 -8.34
CA ARG A 79 -18.41 14.63 -9.52
C ARG A 79 -17.61 13.50 -10.13
N GLU A 80 -18.18 12.31 -10.23
CA GLU A 80 -17.55 11.20 -10.96
C GLU A 80 -17.50 11.54 -12.46
N ILE A 81 -16.29 11.54 -13.03
CA ILE A 81 -16.03 11.87 -14.44
C ILE A 81 -15.65 10.66 -15.28
N ALA A 82 -15.16 9.59 -14.64
CA ALA A 82 -14.85 8.34 -15.31
C ALA A 82 -14.84 7.16 -14.32
N PHE A 83 -15.07 5.97 -14.86
CA PHE A 83 -14.84 4.70 -14.20
C PHE A 83 -14.06 3.77 -15.12
N MET A 84 -12.80 3.49 -14.79
CA MET A 84 -12.00 2.48 -15.47
C MET A 84 -12.31 1.12 -14.83
N ALA A 85 -13.25 0.38 -15.40
CA ALA A 85 -13.58 -0.97 -14.95
C ALA A 85 -12.41 -1.93 -15.18
N THR A 86 -12.24 -2.87 -14.25
CA THR A 86 -11.27 -3.96 -14.37
C THR A 86 -11.96 -5.30 -14.14
N GLU A 87 -11.37 -6.36 -14.70
CA GLU A 87 -11.81 -7.72 -14.46
C GLU A 87 -11.13 -8.32 -13.22
N GLY A 88 -11.51 -9.56 -12.86
CA GLY A 88 -10.90 -10.32 -11.76
C GLY A 88 -11.13 -9.68 -10.38
N VAL A 89 -10.17 -9.81 -9.48
CA VAL A 89 -10.20 -9.16 -8.16
C VAL A 89 -10.06 -7.64 -8.28
N GLY A 90 -9.47 -7.17 -9.38
CA GLY A 90 -9.31 -5.76 -9.69
C GLY A 90 -8.09 -5.09 -9.04
N PRO A 91 -8.11 -3.75 -8.98
CA PRO A 91 -6.98 -2.99 -8.48
C PRO A 91 -6.90 -3.01 -6.96
N HIS A 92 -5.67 -2.79 -6.43
CA HIS A 92 -5.42 -2.76 -5.00
C HIS A 92 -4.71 -1.47 -4.55
N ARG A 93 -3.64 -1.06 -5.24
CA ARG A 93 -2.90 0.17 -4.93
C ARG A 93 -2.62 0.93 -6.21
N ILE A 94 -2.49 2.25 -6.09
CA ILE A 94 -2.19 3.15 -7.19
C ILE A 94 -1.14 4.16 -6.76
N TRP A 95 -0.18 4.45 -7.62
CA TRP A 95 0.72 5.59 -7.53
C TRP A 95 0.40 6.56 -8.66
N TYR A 96 -0.12 7.73 -8.29
CA TYR A 96 -0.38 8.84 -9.20
C TYR A 96 -0.10 10.16 -8.51
N VAL A 97 0.88 10.88 -8.99
CA VAL A 97 1.33 12.18 -8.44
C VAL A 97 1.24 13.29 -9.49
N GLY A 98 0.35 13.11 -10.46
CA GLY A 98 0.25 13.94 -11.64
C GLY A 98 1.10 13.42 -12.80
N GLY A 99 1.12 14.19 -13.88
CA GLY A 99 1.72 13.78 -15.13
C GLY A 99 0.82 12.80 -15.90
N ARG A 100 1.44 12.11 -16.87
CA ARG A 100 0.67 11.30 -17.82
C ARG A 100 0.33 9.90 -17.31
N TYR A 101 1.13 9.30 -16.42
CA TYR A 101 0.98 7.87 -16.12
C TYR A 101 0.68 7.61 -14.64
N ALA A 102 -0.25 6.68 -14.40
CA ALA A 102 -0.48 6.09 -13.11
C ALA A 102 0.04 4.63 -13.11
N TYR A 103 0.58 4.19 -11.97
CA TYR A 103 1.13 2.85 -11.76
C TYR A 103 0.25 2.11 -10.76
N VAL A 104 -0.37 1.02 -11.21
CA VAL A 104 -1.46 0.38 -10.48
C VAL A 104 -1.18 -1.10 -10.32
N SER A 105 -1.39 -1.64 -9.12
CA SER A 105 -1.48 -3.08 -8.93
C SER A 105 -2.88 -3.55 -9.28
N ILE A 106 -3.00 -4.40 -10.32
CA ILE A 106 -4.29 -4.90 -10.81
C ILE A 106 -4.22 -6.42 -10.97
N HIS A 107 -5.22 -7.14 -10.45
CA HIS A 107 -5.42 -8.54 -10.77
C HIS A 107 -6.28 -8.66 -12.02
N TYR A 108 -5.82 -9.47 -12.97
CA TYR A 108 -6.57 -9.90 -14.15
C TYR A 108 -6.79 -11.41 -14.08
N PRO A 109 -7.90 -11.96 -14.64
CA PRO A 109 -8.22 -13.38 -14.54
C PRO A 109 -7.16 -14.35 -15.08
N GLU A 110 -6.38 -13.89 -16.06
CA GLU A 110 -5.30 -14.68 -16.68
C GLU A 110 -3.99 -14.72 -15.89
N PHE A 111 -3.92 -14.04 -14.74
CA PHE A 111 -2.75 -14.00 -13.86
C PHE A 111 -3.05 -14.65 -12.50
N THR A 112 -2.02 -15.13 -11.85
CA THR A 112 -2.15 -15.74 -10.50
C THR A 112 -2.58 -14.75 -9.43
N ASP A 113 -2.20 -13.47 -9.56
CA ASP A 113 -2.50 -12.39 -8.61
C ASP A 113 -2.25 -11.01 -9.27
N GLN A 114 -2.19 -9.93 -8.47
CA GLN A 114 -1.98 -8.57 -8.96
C GLN A 114 -0.63 -8.43 -9.69
N VAL A 115 -0.66 -7.73 -10.81
CA VAL A 115 0.49 -7.35 -11.63
C VAL A 115 0.61 -5.83 -11.73
N LEU A 116 1.72 -5.31 -12.22
CA LEU A 116 1.85 -3.90 -12.54
C LEU A 116 1.09 -3.58 -13.82
N ALA A 117 0.18 -2.62 -13.75
CA ALA A 117 -0.43 -1.97 -14.91
C ALA A 117 -0.02 -0.50 -14.92
N ILE A 118 0.35 0.01 -16.10
CA ILE A 118 0.63 1.42 -16.32
C ILE A 118 -0.53 2.00 -17.11
N VAL A 119 -1.17 3.00 -16.52
CA VAL A 119 -2.39 3.62 -17.05
C VAL A 119 -2.05 5.01 -17.58
N ASP A 120 -2.41 5.28 -18.83
CA ASP A 120 -2.32 6.61 -19.43
C ASP A 120 -3.47 7.47 -18.91
N MET A 121 -3.12 8.57 -18.25
CA MET A 121 -4.02 9.55 -17.65
C MET A 121 -4.02 10.89 -18.40
N ALA A 122 -3.48 10.94 -19.64
CA ALA A 122 -3.47 12.16 -20.44
C ALA A 122 -4.88 12.75 -20.63
N GLU A 123 -5.88 11.88 -20.69
CA GLU A 123 -7.29 12.24 -20.67
C GLU A 123 -7.99 11.52 -19.49
N PRO A 124 -8.12 12.14 -18.31
CA PRO A 124 -8.65 11.49 -17.12
C PRO A 124 -10.09 10.95 -17.26
N THR A 125 -10.84 11.41 -18.26
CA THR A 125 -12.18 10.89 -18.62
C THR A 125 -12.11 9.59 -19.44
N ARG A 126 -10.92 9.21 -19.94
CA ARG A 126 -10.69 8.00 -20.75
C ARG A 126 -9.35 7.35 -20.41
N PRO A 127 -9.14 6.90 -19.15
CA PRO A 127 -7.90 6.25 -18.77
C PRO A 127 -7.73 4.91 -19.51
N GLU A 128 -6.53 4.63 -19.99
CA GLU A 128 -6.22 3.42 -20.75
C GLU A 128 -4.97 2.72 -20.24
N VAL A 129 -5.01 1.39 -20.13
CA VAL A 129 -3.82 0.59 -19.78
C VAL A 129 -2.90 0.52 -20.99
N VAL A 130 -1.69 1.07 -20.88
CA VAL A 130 -0.70 1.12 -21.96
C VAL A 130 0.45 0.14 -21.79
N GLY A 131 0.68 -0.37 -20.58
CA GLY A 131 1.73 -1.35 -20.30
C GLY A 131 1.41 -2.21 -19.10
N LYS A 132 2.03 -3.40 -19.07
CA LYS A 132 1.96 -4.34 -17.93
C LYS A 132 3.34 -4.93 -17.68
N TRP A 133 3.59 -5.29 -16.42
CA TRP A 133 4.74 -6.08 -16.05
C TRP A 133 4.39 -7.03 -14.88
N TRP A 134 4.98 -8.23 -14.87
CA TRP A 134 4.75 -9.27 -13.86
C TRP A 134 6.00 -10.10 -13.63
N ILE A 135 6.10 -10.77 -12.50
CA ILE A 135 7.16 -11.74 -12.26
C ILE A 135 6.88 -12.98 -13.12
N PRO A 136 7.87 -13.49 -13.90
CA PRO A 136 7.70 -14.70 -14.71
C PRO A 136 7.15 -15.87 -13.90
N GLY A 137 6.14 -16.55 -14.43
CA GLY A 137 5.36 -17.58 -13.76
C GLY A 137 3.96 -17.10 -13.33
N MET A 138 3.68 -15.81 -13.38
CA MET A 138 2.36 -15.29 -13.00
C MET A 138 1.32 -15.35 -14.12
N TRP A 139 1.73 -15.32 -15.39
CA TRP A 139 0.79 -15.29 -16.53
C TRP A 139 0.33 -16.68 -16.97
N THR A 140 -0.59 -17.26 -16.21
CA THR A 140 -1.15 -18.60 -16.48
C THR A 140 -1.95 -18.67 -17.77
N GLY A 141 -2.63 -17.57 -18.17
CA GLY A 141 -3.32 -17.47 -19.46
C GLY A 141 -2.38 -17.56 -20.66
N GLY A 142 -1.11 -17.20 -20.51
CA GLY A 142 -0.06 -17.37 -21.51
C GLY A 142 0.72 -18.67 -21.39
N GLY A 143 0.32 -19.57 -20.49
CA GLY A 143 0.96 -20.88 -20.30
C GLY A 143 2.15 -20.85 -19.33
N GLU A 144 2.39 -19.74 -18.63
CA GLU A 144 3.41 -19.71 -17.58
C GLU A 144 2.98 -20.57 -16.37
N THR A 145 3.96 -21.12 -15.68
CA THR A 145 3.75 -21.90 -14.44
C THR A 145 4.54 -21.26 -13.31
N PRO A 146 3.91 -21.05 -12.14
CA PRO A 146 4.62 -20.54 -10.95
C PRO A 146 5.83 -21.40 -10.58
N SER A 147 6.99 -20.75 -10.39
CA SER A 147 8.24 -21.40 -9.96
C SER A 147 8.43 -21.39 -8.43
N TRP A 148 7.54 -20.74 -7.70
CA TRP A 148 7.58 -20.64 -6.23
C TRP A 148 6.71 -21.71 -5.56
N PRO A 149 6.99 -22.05 -4.28
CA PRO A 149 6.24 -23.06 -3.55
C PRO A 149 4.75 -22.72 -3.41
N LYS A 150 3.89 -23.74 -3.39
CA LYS A 150 2.46 -23.58 -3.08
C LYS A 150 2.28 -22.89 -1.72
N GLY A 151 1.37 -21.94 -1.66
CA GLY A 151 1.09 -21.13 -0.46
C GLY A 151 1.94 -19.86 -0.37
N ARG A 152 2.90 -19.65 -1.28
CA ARG A 152 3.57 -18.35 -1.45
C ARG A 152 2.78 -17.48 -2.41
N ARG A 153 2.61 -16.23 -2.05
CA ARG A 153 1.79 -15.28 -2.79
C ARG A 153 2.68 -14.25 -3.48
N PHE A 154 2.97 -14.45 -4.76
CA PHE A 154 3.63 -13.46 -5.60
C PHE A 154 2.57 -12.55 -6.19
N ALA A 155 2.47 -11.34 -5.65
CA ALA A 155 1.45 -10.36 -6.00
C ALA A 155 2.01 -8.97 -5.85
N LEU A 156 1.87 -8.13 -6.84
CA LEU A 156 2.23 -6.72 -6.68
C LEU A 156 1.32 -6.09 -5.63
N HIS A 157 1.93 -5.57 -4.54
CA HIS A 157 1.18 -4.73 -3.63
C HIS A 157 1.21 -3.28 -4.07
N HIS A 158 2.41 -2.69 -4.19
CA HIS A 158 2.56 -1.29 -4.55
C HIS A 158 3.83 -1.07 -5.36
N ALA A 159 3.79 -0.11 -6.29
CA ALA A 159 4.94 0.38 -7.02
C ALA A 159 4.99 1.90 -6.92
N LEU A 160 6.09 2.46 -6.39
CA LEU A 160 6.36 3.89 -6.40
C LEU A 160 7.43 4.20 -7.44
N VAL A 161 7.26 5.32 -8.13
CA VAL A 161 8.13 5.72 -9.22
C VAL A 161 8.90 6.97 -8.88
N ALA A 162 10.21 6.92 -9.07
CA ALA A 162 11.12 8.05 -8.97
C ALA A 162 11.92 8.17 -10.28
N GLY A 163 11.74 9.26 -11.01
CA GLY A 163 12.27 9.38 -12.37
C GLY A 163 11.73 8.28 -13.29
N ASN A 164 12.63 7.52 -13.93
CA ASN A 164 12.26 6.38 -14.79
C ASN A 164 12.33 5.03 -14.06
N LEU A 165 12.50 5.02 -12.75
CA LEU A 165 12.60 3.78 -11.96
C LEU A 165 11.32 3.53 -11.16
N ALA A 166 10.71 2.37 -11.35
CA ALA A 166 9.66 1.87 -10.49
C ALA A 166 10.22 0.86 -9.50
N TYR A 167 10.04 1.15 -8.20
CA TYR A 167 10.34 0.25 -7.11
C TYR A 167 9.05 -0.47 -6.74
N ALA A 168 8.99 -1.77 -6.96
CA ALA A 168 7.76 -2.53 -6.87
C ALA A 168 7.87 -3.67 -5.85
N ALA A 169 6.92 -3.69 -4.91
CA ALA A 169 6.85 -4.64 -3.80
C ALA A 169 5.86 -5.76 -4.10
N TRP A 170 6.33 -7.02 -4.08
CA TRP A 170 5.62 -8.20 -4.58
C TRP A 170 5.28 -9.23 -3.50
N ARG A 171 4.93 -8.80 -2.33
CA ARG A 171 4.62 -9.69 -1.19
C ARG A 171 5.73 -10.74 -0.99
N ASP A 172 5.43 -12.03 -1.14
CA ASP A 172 6.43 -13.09 -1.00
C ASP A 172 7.40 -13.16 -2.21
N GLY A 173 7.15 -12.39 -3.25
CA GLY A 173 8.03 -12.20 -4.41
C GLY A 173 9.13 -11.16 -4.21
N GLY A 174 9.10 -10.38 -3.10
CA GLY A 174 10.13 -9.42 -2.76
C GLY A 174 10.06 -8.10 -3.52
N LEU A 175 11.20 -7.51 -3.81
CA LEU A 175 11.39 -6.21 -4.48
C LEU A 175 11.82 -6.42 -5.94
N THR A 176 11.20 -5.69 -6.87
CA THR A 176 11.78 -5.46 -8.20
C THR A 176 12.06 -4.00 -8.44
N VAL A 177 13.13 -3.73 -9.17
CA VAL A 177 13.41 -2.40 -9.75
C VAL A 177 13.20 -2.52 -11.25
N LEU A 178 12.32 -1.68 -11.79
CA LEU A 178 11.97 -1.69 -13.21
C LEU A 178 12.35 -0.35 -13.84
N ASP A 179 12.89 -0.37 -15.06
CA ASP A 179 12.95 0.79 -15.93
C ASP A 179 11.57 0.95 -16.61
N VAL A 180 10.92 2.07 -16.33
CA VAL A 180 9.62 2.47 -16.88
C VAL A 180 9.73 3.69 -17.78
N GLY A 181 10.92 4.02 -18.28
CA GLY A 181 11.15 5.10 -19.22
C GLY A 181 10.35 4.93 -20.53
N ASP A 182 10.14 3.68 -20.97
CA ASP A 182 9.09 3.33 -21.92
C ASP A 182 7.95 2.63 -21.17
N PRO A 183 6.85 3.33 -20.86
CA PRO A 183 5.76 2.77 -20.07
C PRO A 183 5.02 1.61 -20.76
N THR A 184 5.18 1.48 -22.09
CA THR A 184 4.59 0.36 -22.86
C THR A 184 5.41 -0.92 -22.75
N ARG A 185 6.68 -0.84 -22.33
CA ARG A 185 7.63 -1.95 -22.22
C ARG A 185 8.51 -1.83 -20.96
N PRO A 186 7.95 -1.93 -19.78
CA PRO A 186 8.74 -1.94 -18.55
C PRO A 186 9.81 -3.04 -18.58
N LYS A 187 11.03 -2.72 -18.11
CA LYS A 187 12.16 -3.66 -18.12
C LYS A 187 12.65 -3.94 -16.71
N LEU A 188 12.87 -5.20 -16.39
CA LEU A 188 13.48 -5.60 -15.14
C LEU A 188 14.96 -5.19 -15.10
N LEU A 189 15.34 -4.44 -14.07
CA LEU A 189 16.72 -4.11 -13.76
C LEU A 189 17.26 -5.00 -12.64
N ALA A 190 16.47 -5.20 -11.58
CA ALA A 190 16.85 -6.04 -10.44
C ALA A 190 15.64 -6.72 -9.82
N HIS A 191 15.86 -7.90 -9.26
CA HIS A 191 14.92 -8.62 -8.40
C HIS A 191 15.65 -9.07 -7.14
N ARG A 192 15.11 -8.71 -5.96
CA ARG A 192 15.63 -9.10 -4.64
C ARG A 192 14.51 -9.70 -3.82
N ASN A 193 14.63 -10.96 -3.48
CA ASN A 193 13.71 -11.63 -2.58
C ASN A 193 14.44 -11.95 -1.27
N LEU A 194 13.87 -11.52 -0.15
CA LEU A 194 14.40 -11.76 1.20
C LEU A 194 13.69 -12.95 1.87
N ASP A 195 12.79 -13.62 1.17
CA ASP A 195 12.06 -14.78 1.66
C ASP A 195 12.43 -16.07 0.88
N PRO A 196 13.12 -17.05 1.43
CA PRO A 196 13.76 -17.07 2.75
C PRO A 196 15.03 -16.23 2.81
N PRO A 197 15.62 -15.96 4.00
CA PRO A 197 15.29 -16.51 5.32
C PRO A 197 14.26 -15.71 6.12
N PHE A 198 13.91 -14.52 5.64
CA PHE A 198 12.88 -13.68 6.28
C PHE A 198 11.49 -14.05 5.76
N GLY A 199 10.45 -13.58 6.40
CA GLY A 199 9.12 -14.14 6.17
C GLY A 199 8.32 -13.58 4.99
N GLY A 200 8.89 -12.81 4.06
CA GLY A 200 8.15 -12.21 2.93
C GLY A 200 7.16 -11.13 3.34
N GLY A 201 6.13 -10.95 2.52
CA GLY A 201 5.13 -9.90 2.76
C GLY A 201 5.58 -8.52 2.31
N THR A 202 6.53 -8.41 1.40
CA THR A 202 7.06 -7.14 0.87
C THR A 202 5.93 -6.28 0.32
N HIS A 203 5.79 -5.05 0.89
CA HIS A 203 4.53 -4.33 0.84
C HIS A 203 4.66 -2.90 0.30
N SER A 204 5.40 -2.03 1.00
CA SER A 204 5.46 -0.60 0.71
C SER A 204 6.88 -0.15 0.44
N PRO A 205 7.23 0.20 -0.81
CA PRO A 205 8.52 0.77 -1.15
C PRO A 205 8.44 2.31 -1.04
N LEU A 206 9.46 2.95 -0.47
CA LEU A 206 9.60 4.39 -0.41
C LEU A 206 10.98 4.78 -0.95
N PRO A 207 11.10 5.19 -2.21
CA PRO A 207 12.35 5.70 -2.75
C PRO A 207 12.69 7.09 -2.16
N LEU A 208 13.95 7.29 -1.84
CA LEU A 208 14.55 8.55 -1.38
C LEU A 208 15.70 8.91 -2.34
N PRO A 209 15.37 9.44 -3.54
CA PRO A 209 16.33 9.58 -4.64
C PRO A 209 17.48 10.55 -4.34
N ASP A 210 17.24 11.57 -3.53
CA ASP A 210 18.26 12.55 -3.08
C ASP A 210 19.36 11.91 -2.23
N ARG A 211 19.09 10.74 -1.64
CA ARG A 211 20.03 9.97 -0.83
C ARG A 211 20.42 8.63 -1.46
N ASN A 212 19.90 8.31 -2.62
CA ASN A 212 20.04 6.99 -3.25
C ASN A 212 19.64 5.83 -2.32
N LEU A 213 18.61 6.04 -1.51
CA LEU A 213 18.08 5.04 -0.59
C LEU A 213 16.68 4.59 -1.01
N LEU A 214 16.35 3.36 -0.61
CA LEU A 214 14.99 2.84 -0.64
C LEU A 214 14.65 2.30 0.75
N VAL A 215 13.52 2.72 1.29
CA VAL A 215 12.91 2.10 2.47
C VAL A 215 11.87 1.10 1.98
N LEU A 216 11.88 -0.12 2.51
CA LEU A 216 10.99 -1.19 2.09
C LEU A 216 10.36 -1.86 3.31
N ALA A 217 9.05 -1.78 3.44
CA ALA A 217 8.31 -2.40 4.55
C ALA A 217 7.76 -3.77 4.13
N ASP A 218 7.84 -4.75 5.04
CA ASP A 218 7.18 -6.06 4.94
C ASP A 218 5.94 -6.07 5.83
N GLU A 219 4.81 -6.55 5.33
CA GLU A 219 3.54 -6.61 6.07
C GLU A 219 3.36 -7.94 6.81
N ALA A 220 2.83 -7.87 8.03
CA ALA A 220 2.29 -9.03 8.74
C ALA A 220 0.80 -9.20 8.43
N ASN A 221 0.44 -10.29 7.74
CA ASN A 221 -0.95 -10.56 7.35
C ASN A 221 -1.73 -11.38 8.39
N PHE A 222 -1.05 -12.02 9.35
CA PHE A 222 -1.65 -12.89 10.34
C PHE A 222 -1.44 -12.35 11.76
N ALA A 223 -2.44 -12.58 12.58
CA ALA A 223 -2.45 -12.10 13.96
C ALA A 223 -1.39 -12.77 14.86
N ASN A 224 -1.10 -12.11 15.97
CA ASN A 224 -0.30 -12.64 17.07
C ASN A 224 1.12 -13.07 16.66
N CYS A 225 1.73 -12.37 15.71
CA CYS A 225 3.07 -12.67 15.18
C CYS A 225 3.25 -14.11 14.68
N SER A 226 2.17 -14.78 14.27
CA SER A 226 2.23 -16.18 13.85
C SER A 226 3.07 -16.46 12.61
N GLN A 227 3.41 -15.42 11.86
CA GLN A 227 4.35 -15.48 10.71
C GLN A 227 5.77 -15.02 11.06
N GLY A 228 6.08 -14.79 12.34
CA GLY A 228 7.31 -14.12 12.78
C GLY A 228 7.25 -12.60 12.62
N LEU A 229 8.32 -11.94 13.05
CA LEU A 229 8.45 -10.49 12.93
C LEU A 229 8.67 -10.08 11.48
N ARG A 230 8.11 -8.93 11.14
CA ARG A 230 8.30 -8.26 9.85
C ARG A 230 9.18 -7.04 10.02
N HIS A 231 9.91 -6.66 8.98
CA HIS A 231 10.91 -5.63 9.05
C HIS A 231 10.61 -4.49 8.09
N THR A 232 11.14 -3.33 8.41
CA THR A 232 11.30 -2.22 7.48
C THR A 232 12.78 -2.10 7.16
N TRP A 233 13.13 -2.31 5.91
CA TRP A 233 14.49 -2.43 5.40
C TRP A 233 14.99 -1.10 4.84
N LEU A 234 16.29 -0.87 4.93
CA LEU A 234 17.00 0.17 4.19
C LEU A 234 17.90 -0.47 3.13
N PHE A 235 17.71 -0.02 1.89
CA PHE A 235 18.52 -0.43 0.74
C PHE A 235 19.31 0.75 0.20
N ASP A 236 20.56 0.48 -0.20
CA ASP A 236 21.34 1.30 -1.10
C ASP A 236 20.89 0.99 -2.54
N VAL A 237 20.46 2.02 -3.28
CA VAL A 237 19.98 1.90 -4.66
C VAL A 237 20.76 2.80 -5.63
N ARG A 238 21.99 3.21 -5.26
CA ARG A 238 22.90 3.95 -6.16
C ARG A 238 23.10 3.21 -7.48
N GLU A 239 23.14 1.89 -7.42
CA GLU A 239 23.17 1.01 -8.58
C GLU A 239 21.81 0.30 -8.69
N PRO A 240 20.89 0.77 -9.55
CA PRO A 240 19.54 0.21 -9.63
C PRO A 240 19.49 -1.26 -10.03
N THR A 241 20.54 -1.75 -10.70
CA THR A 241 20.68 -3.16 -11.08
C THR A 241 21.15 -4.04 -9.92
N ASN A 242 21.63 -3.43 -8.82
CA ASN A 242 22.13 -4.14 -7.65
C ASN A 242 21.71 -3.48 -6.32
N PRO A 243 20.41 -3.39 -6.00
CA PRO A 243 19.97 -2.90 -4.72
C PRO A 243 20.47 -3.80 -3.58
N VAL A 244 21.05 -3.19 -2.53
CA VAL A 244 21.66 -3.92 -1.41
C VAL A 244 21.04 -3.47 -0.10
N SER A 245 20.42 -4.39 0.65
CA SER A 245 19.95 -4.13 2.02
C SER A 245 21.16 -4.06 2.97
N PHE A 246 21.18 -3.02 3.83
CA PHE A 246 22.30 -2.79 4.74
C PHE A 246 21.87 -2.47 6.18
N ALA A 247 20.58 -2.15 6.42
CA ALA A 247 20.04 -1.89 7.74
C ALA A 247 18.55 -2.19 7.81
N THR A 248 18.00 -2.25 9.03
CA THR A 248 16.56 -2.31 9.32
C THR A 248 16.18 -1.25 10.33
N MET A 249 14.92 -0.79 10.27
CA MET A 249 14.36 0.02 11.34
C MET A 249 14.22 -0.79 12.63
N PRO A 250 14.28 -0.14 13.82
CA PRO A 250 13.96 -0.79 15.08
C PRO A 250 12.53 -1.36 15.04
N VAL A 251 12.35 -2.55 15.61
CA VAL A 251 11.01 -3.12 15.84
C VAL A 251 10.48 -2.57 17.16
N PRO A 252 9.25 -2.01 17.21
CA PRO A 252 8.64 -1.56 18.45
C PRO A 252 8.63 -2.64 19.53
N SER A 253 9.04 -2.32 20.75
CA SER A 253 9.24 -3.30 21.83
C SER A 253 8.85 -2.78 23.23
N GLU A 254 8.22 -1.61 23.32
CA GLU A 254 7.77 -1.02 24.58
C GLU A 254 6.55 -1.72 25.20
N ALA A 255 5.90 -2.61 24.41
CA ALA A 255 4.81 -3.47 24.87
C ALA A 255 4.87 -4.83 24.16
N ASP A 256 4.18 -5.84 24.71
CA ASP A 256 3.99 -7.14 24.02
C ASP A 256 2.86 -7.03 22.99
N TYR A 257 3.20 -6.53 21.82
CA TYR A 257 2.26 -6.36 20.71
C TYR A 257 1.80 -7.70 20.10
N CYS A 258 2.60 -8.76 20.24
CA CYS A 258 2.19 -10.10 19.78
C CYS A 258 1.07 -10.66 20.64
N ALA A 259 1.10 -10.45 21.95
CA ALA A 259 0.05 -10.88 22.87
C ALA A 259 -1.18 -9.97 22.86
N LYS A 260 -1.05 -8.70 22.42
CA LYS A 260 -2.15 -7.73 22.36
C LYS A 260 -3.31 -8.19 21.46
N GLY A 261 -3.04 -9.02 20.47
CA GLY A 261 -4.01 -9.45 19.46
C GLY A 261 -3.98 -8.60 18.19
N GLY A 262 -4.59 -9.11 17.12
CA GLY A 262 -4.50 -8.49 15.80
C GLY A 262 -3.13 -8.64 15.15
N ASN A 263 -2.89 -7.91 14.06
CA ASN A 263 -1.62 -7.94 13.35
C ASN A 263 -0.61 -7.00 14.03
N PHE A 264 0.65 -7.38 14.02
CA PHE A 264 1.77 -6.57 14.46
C PHE A 264 2.89 -6.59 13.43
N GLY A 265 3.38 -5.44 13.06
CA GLY A 265 4.45 -5.23 12.10
C GLY A 265 4.20 -3.98 11.25
N PRO A 266 5.18 -3.59 10.42
CA PRO A 266 5.00 -2.49 9.49
C PRO A 266 3.89 -2.81 8.49
N HIS A 267 3.25 -1.75 7.97
CA HIS A 267 2.24 -1.87 6.95
C HIS A 267 2.50 -0.86 5.83
N ASN A 268 1.95 0.35 5.89
CA ASN A 268 2.21 1.38 4.89
C ASN A 268 3.22 2.41 5.38
N LEU A 269 4.04 2.88 4.45
CA LEU A 269 4.91 4.03 4.62
C LEU A 269 4.23 5.27 4.04
N TRP A 270 4.44 6.43 4.66
CA TRP A 270 4.11 7.69 4.01
C TRP A 270 4.92 7.86 2.73
N GLU A 271 4.26 8.16 1.63
CA GLU A 271 4.81 8.04 0.27
C GLU A 271 5.64 9.26 -0.19
N ASN A 272 5.87 10.26 0.67
CA ASN A 272 6.58 11.49 0.28
C ASN A 272 6.03 12.18 -0.98
N ARG A 273 4.72 12.29 -1.07
CA ARG A 273 4.04 12.81 -2.27
C ARG A 273 4.39 14.27 -2.54
N PRO A 274 4.59 14.66 -3.82
CA PRO A 274 4.70 16.08 -4.19
C PRO A 274 3.52 16.91 -3.68
N GLY A 275 3.80 18.13 -3.20
CA GLY A 275 2.78 19.01 -2.62
C GLY A 275 2.34 18.69 -1.20
N ALA A 276 2.84 17.61 -0.60
CA ALA A 276 2.65 17.25 0.79
C ALA A 276 3.98 17.29 1.56
N PHE A 277 3.99 16.87 2.81
CA PHE A 277 5.24 16.79 3.59
C PHE A 277 6.19 15.76 2.97
N GLN A 278 7.42 16.18 2.71
CA GLN A 278 8.47 15.30 2.19
C GLN A 278 9.67 15.32 3.13
N SER A 279 10.22 14.17 3.39
CA SER A 279 11.44 14.02 4.19
C SER A 279 12.28 12.87 3.70
N SER A 280 13.58 13.10 3.53
CA SER A 280 14.57 12.06 3.35
C SER A 280 15.25 11.63 4.66
N ARG A 281 14.86 12.27 5.78
CA ARG A 281 15.34 11.94 7.13
C ARG A 281 14.30 11.19 7.95
N PHE A 282 13.05 11.66 7.96
CA PHE A 282 12.00 11.05 8.76
C PHE A 282 11.12 10.14 7.91
N VAL A 283 10.96 8.89 8.35
CA VAL A 283 10.10 7.89 7.74
C VAL A 283 8.91 7.64 8.65
N PHE A 284 7.71 7.86 8.14
CA PHE A 284 6.46 7.58 8.86
C PHE A 284 5.93 6.23 8.41
N ALA A 285 5.68 5.34 9.36
CA ALA A 285 5.22 3.96 9.10
C ALA A 285 4.06 3.59 10.00
N THR A 286 3.00 3.05 9.44
CA THR A 286 1.95 2.41 10.25
C THR A 286 2.37 1.01 10.66
N TYR A 287 1.98 0.59 11.87
CA TYR A 287 2.42 -0.65 12.52
C TYR A 287 1.24 -1.45 13.11
N HIS A 288 0.10 -1.48 12.42
CA HIS A 288 -1.11 -2.20 12.85
C HIS A 288 -1.48 -1.91 14.32
N ASN A 289 -1.42 -2.92 15.22
CA ASN A 289 -1.79 -2.76 16.64
C ASN A 289 -0.78 -1.95 17.47
N ALA A 290 0.36 -1.57 16.88
CA ALA A 290 1.37 -0.69 17.45
C ALA A 290 1.28 0.76 16.93
N GLY A 291 0.21 1.14 16.22
CA GLY A 291 -0.08 2.52 15.85
C GLY A 291 0.75 3.03 14.68
N VAL A 292 1.24 4.27 14.77
CA VAL A 292 2.15 4.88 13.81
C VAL A 292 3.50 5.17 14.46
N ARG A 293 4.57 4.98 13.70
CA ARG A 293 5.95 5.16 14.11
C ARG A 293 6.64 6.17 13.21
N VAL A 294 7.54 6.94 13.78
CA VAL A 294 8.43 7.85 13.05
C VAL A 294 9.86 7.41 13.29
N PHE A 295 10.57 7.13 12.22
CA PHE A 295 11.98 6.73 12.27
C PHE A 295 12.87 7.84 11.73
N ASP A 296 13.94 8.15 12.45
CA ASP A 296 15.02 9.02 12.02
C ASP A 296 16.11 8.19 11.35
N ILE A 297 16.34 8.45 10.07
CA ILE A 297 17.37 7.82 9.25
C ILE A 297 18.46 8.80 8.85
N GLU A 298 18.69 9.86 9.64
CA GLU A 298 19.82 10.79 9.40
C GLU A 298 21.12 9.99 9.23
N ASN A 299 21.43 9.08 10.18
CA ASN A 299 22.41 8.03 9.97
C ASN A 299 21.69 6.75 9.51
N PRO A 300 21.71 6.41 8.20
CA PRO A 300 20.96 5.28 7.68
C PRO A 300 21.53 3.91 8.12
N PHE A 301 22.76 3.87 8.64
CA PHE A 301 23.36 2.64 9.19
C PHE A 301 22.91 2.37 10.63
N GLN A 302 22.30 3.37 11.30
CA GLN A 302 21.80 3.28 12.66
C GLN A 302 20.46 3.99 12.76
N PRO A 303 19.39 3.49 12.09
CA PRO A 303 18.07 4.04 12.21
C PRO A 303 17.59 4.02 13.66
N ARG A 304 16.85 5.04 14.08
CA ARG A 304 16.28 5.10 15.43
C ARG A 304 14.81 5.53 15.37
N GLU A 305 14.02 5.11 16.34
CA GLU A 305 12.69 5.64 16.51
C GLU A 305 12.78 7.07 17.07
N ALA A 306 12.12 8.02 16.40
CA ALA A 306 12.08 9.42 16.78
C ALA A 306 10.77 9.79 17.49
N GLY A 307 9.74 8.98 17.35
CA GLY A 307 8.45 9.16 18.01
C GLY A 307 7.42 8.14 17.56
N PHE A 308 6.34 8.03 18.32
CA PHE A 308 5.23 7.17 17.98
C PHE A 308 3.92 7.64 18.59
N PHE A 309 2.82 7.13 18.05
CA PHE A 309 1.51 7.26 18.65
C PHE A 309 0.77 5.93 18.51
N VAL A 310 0.37 5.37 19.64
CA VAL A 310 -0.47 4.16 19.69
C VAL A 310 -1.86 4.61 20.11
N PRO A 311 -2.85 4.62 19.20
CA PRO A 311 -4.22 4.95 19.57
C PRO A 311 -4.75 4.04 20.69
N PRO A 312 -5.66 4.51 21.54
CA PRO A 312 -6.37 3.64 22.47
C PRO A 312 -7.21 2.61 21.70
N ASP A 313 -7.38 1.44 22.29
CA ASP A 313 -8.23 0.41 21.70
C ASP A 313 -9.68 0.92 21.56
N PRO A 314 -10.36 0.64 20.44
CA PRO A 314 -11.64 1.24 20.12
C PRO A 314 -12.76 0.68 21.04
N GLU A 315 -13.64 1.56 21.50
CA GLU A 315 -14.88 1.13 22.20
C GLU A 315 -15.81 0.40 21.24
N ARG A 316 -15.86 0.86 19.96
CA ARG A 316 -16.64 0.28 18.88
C ARG A 316 -15.77 0.09 17.65
N MET A 317 -15.79 -1.12 17.09
CA MET A 317 -15.04 -1.45 15.89
C MET A 317 -15.79 -1.11 14.61
N PHE A 318 -15.06 -0.62 13.60
CA PHE A 318 -15.56 -0.49 12.23
C PHE A 318 -15.58 -1.82 11.49
N ASP A 319 -14.62 -2.72 11.76
CA ASP A 319 -14.62 -4.07 11.18
C ASP A 319 -15.79 -4.89 11.78
N PRO A 320 -16.86 -5.20 11.01
CA PRO A 320 -18.04 -5.87 11.54
C PRO A 320 -17.89 -7.39 11.62
N ARG A 321 -16.75 -7.95 11.24
CA ARG A 321 -16.54 -9.40 11.22
C ARG A 321 -16.53 -9.96 12.65
N PRO A 322 -17.15 -11.13 12.89
CA PRO A 322 -17.16 -11.75 14.20
C PRO A 322 -15.76 -12.19 14.64
N ASN A 323 -15.57 -12.33 15.94
CA ASN A 323 -14.35 -12.89 16.57
C ASN A 323 -13.06 -12.09 16.28
N ARG A 324 -13.17 -10.81 15.93
CA ARG A 324 -12.02 -9.92 15.81
C ARG A 324 -11.68 -9.34 17.20
N PRO A 325 -10.41 -9.27 17.58
CA PRO A 325 -10.03 -8.62 18.84
C PRO A 325 -10.31 -7.13 18.77
N LYS A 326 -10.76 -6.54 19.87
CA LYS A 326 -10.98 -5.09 20.02
C LYS A 326 -9.66 -4.36 20.21
N VAL A 327 -8.86 -4.33 19.16
CA VAL A 327 -7.58 -3.62 19.12
C VAL A 327 -7.50 -2.74 17.90
N ILE A 328 -6.71 -1.68 17.98
CA ILE A 328 -6.41 -0.86 16.82
C ILE A 328 -5.69 -1.66 15.74
N GLN A 329 -5.89 -1.25 14.48
CA GLN A 329 -5.18 -1.77 13.32
C GLN A 329 -4.88 -0.58 12.39
N SER A 330 -3.89 0.23 12.80
CA SER A 330 -3.45 1.41 12.05
C SER A 330 -2.94 1.00 10.68
N ALA A 331 -3.57 1.53 9.64
CA ALA A 331 -3.46 0.98 8.29
C ALA A 331 -2.67 1.88 7.34
N ASP A 332 -2.94 3.17 7.34
CA ASP A 332 -2.29 4.10 6.42
C ASP A 332 -2.16 5.49 7.03
N CYS A 333 -1.24 6.31 6.53
CA CYS A 333 -1.11 7.69 6.95
C CYS A 333 -0.84 8.61 5.75
N PHE A 334 -1.40 9.80 5.82
CA PHE A 334 -1.12 10.92 4.94
C PHE A 334 -0.57 12.08 5.77
N VAL A 335 0.49 12.74 5.33
CA VAL A 335 1.06 13.91 6.01
C VAL A 335 0.99 15.10 5.07
N ASP A 336 0.21 16.12 5.45
CA ASP A 336 0.03 17.32 4.61
C ASP A 336 1.26 18.24 4.66
N ALA A 337 1.26 19.27 3.80
CA ALA A 337 2.37 20.21 3.68
C ALA A 337 2.67 20.99 4.97
N GLN A 338 1.75 21.03 5.93
CA GLN A 338 1.90 21.65 7.23
C GLN A 338 2.41 20.67 8.30
N GLY A 339 2.66 19.40 7.92
CA GLY A 339 3.11 18.36 8.83
C GLY A 339 1.99 17.74 9.68
N VAL A 340 0.72 18.02 9.35
CA VAL A 340 -0.41 17.37 10.01
C VAL A 340 -0.59 15.98 9.39
N MET A 341 -0.60 14.96 10.23
CA MET A 341 -0.77 13.56 9.85
C MET A 341 -2.23 13.14 10.03
N TYR A 342 -2.76 12.49 9.02
CA TYR A 342 -4.08 11.84 9.01
C TYR A 342 -3.84 10.33 9.03
N LEU A 343 -3.98 9.72 10.20
CA LEU A 343 -3.79 8.28 10.42
C LEU A 343 -5.12 7.56 10.32
N THR A 344 -5.25 6.64 9.38
CA THR A 344 -6.42 5.76 9.27
C THR A 344 -6.20 4.45 10.01
N ASP A 345 -7.24 4.01 10.72
CA ASP A 345 -7.25 2.76 11.45
C ASP A 345 -8.46 1.91 11.02
N ASN A 346 -8.23 0.65 10.70
CA ASN A 346 -9.28 -0.26 10.21
C ASN A 346 -10.39 -0.51 11.25
N ASN A 347 -10.08 -0.37 12.53
CA ASN A 347 -11.01 -0.66 13.62
C ASN A 347 -11.52 0.58 14.35
N ALA A 348 -10.72 1.66 14.35
CA ALA A 348 -10.98 2.84 15.16
C ALA A 348 -11.28 4.13 14.35
N GLY A 349 -11.03 4.12 13.03
CA GLY A 349 -11.37 5.24 12.14
C GLY A 349 -10.21 6.17 11.83
N LEU A 350 -10.34 7.49 12.08
CA LEU A 350 -9.38 8.52 11.70
C LEU A 350 -8.84 9.25 12.94
N TYR A 351 -7.51 9.35 13.02
CA TYR A 351 -6.81 10.21 13.97
C TYR A 351 -6.09 11.34 13.22
N ILE A 352 -6.09 12.53 13.80
CA ILE A 352 -5.38 13.70 13.27
C ILE A 352 -4.29 14.05 14.28
N LEU A 353 -3.05 14.03 13.83
CA LEU A 353 -1.85 14.10 14.67
C LEU A 353 -0.90 15.19 14.14
N GLN A 354 -0.01 15.64 15.00
CA GLN A 354 1.09 16.53 14.65
C GLN A 354 2.40 15.90 15.12
N PHE A 355 3.38 15.75 14.23
CA PHE A 355 4.73 15.36 14.63
C PHE A 355 5.50 16.60 15.08
N GLU A 356 5.97 16.61 16.32
CA GLU A 356 6.65 17.78 16.94
C GLU A 356 8.17 17.59 17.03
N GLY A 357 8.72 16.51 16.44
CA GLY A 357 10.13 16.13 16.56
C GLY A 357 11.02 16.52 15.39
N ALA A 358 10.64 17.53 14.60
CA ALA A 358 11.43 17.96 13.42
C ALA A 358 12.50 19.00 13.79
#